data_7677f2f5cd211ca0d07806fefb1da917
#
_entry.id   7677f2f5cd211ca0d07806fefb1da917
#
_cell.length_a   1.000
_cell.length_b   1.000
_cell.length_c   1.000
_cell.angle_alpha   90.00
_cell.angle_beta   90.00
_cell.angle_gamma   90.00
#
_symmetry.space_group_name_H-M   'P 1'
#
loop_
_entity.id
_entity.type
_entity.pdbx_description
1 polymer ?
#
loop_
_entity_poly.entity_id
_entity_poly.type
_entity_poly.pdbx_seq_one_letter_code
_entity_poly.pdbx_strand_id
1 'polypeptide(L)'
;NFQVDGVSVNSQNWGGSAIVTPSQETVKEIQILASSYSAEDGRNSGAQIKTITQNGTNDWHGSLFFRHTDPGFNALNKMPSMIHGVGVEGPKRVERKNQNYGGSIGGQLPFFNFGENDGPMFRSGKGRSWFFFAYEGFKEDTNVPYYSWIETPEYRNLIQMQRAGTAVAAILGAPDAAPRTLQLLAPRLNAQNRIA
;
A
#
# COMPACT_ATOMS: atom_id res chain seq x y z
N ASN A 1 14.90 4.67 11.71
CA ASN A 1 15.75 5.02 10.58
C ASN A 1 15.86 3.82 9.66
N PHE A 2 15.73 4.06 8.35
CA PHE A 2 15.77 3.01 7.32
C PHE A 2 16.95 3.25 6.40
N GLN A 3 17.70 2.20 6.15
CA GLN A 3 18.83 2.20 5.22
C GLN A 3 18.70 1.02 4.26
N VAL A 4 19.05 1.24 3.01
CA VAL A 4 19.18 0.19 1.99
C VAL A 4 20.61 0.25 1.48
N ASP A 5 21.35 -0.84 1.63
CA ASP A 5 22.77 -0.94 1.25
C ASP A 5 23.65 0.22 1.78
N GLY A 6 23.37 0.65 3.01
CA GLY A 6 24.09 1.76 3.65
C GLY A 6 23.58 3.16 3.30
N VAL A 7 22.66 3.29 2.35
CA VAL A 7 22.06 4.57 1.97
C VAL A 7 20.77 4.82 2.76
N SER A 8 20.66 6.00 3.37
CA SER A 8 19.44 6.38 4.10
C SER A 8 18.29 6.62 3.13
N VAL A 9 17.17 5.95 3.37
CA VAL A 9 15.93 6.07 2.59
C VAL A 9 14.78 6.66 3.40
N ASN A 10 15.10 7.43 4.44
CA ASN A 10 14.09 8.09 5.26
C ASN A 10 13.38 9.23 4.52
N SER A 11 12.11 9.39 4.80
CA SER A 11 11.38 10.59 4.40
C SER A 11 11.91 11.80 5.15
N GLN A 12 12.17 12.88 4.43
CA GLN A 12 12.62 14.15 5.03
C GLN A 12 11.47 14.89 5.73
N ASN A 13 10.24 14.69 5.29
CA ASN A 13 9.07 15.40 5.81
C ASN A 13 8.47 14.74 7.04
N TRP A 14 8.57 13.40 7.13
CA TRP A 14 8.01 12.62 8.22
C TRP A 14 9.10 11.68 8.75
N GLY A 15 9.65 12.00 9.90
CA GLY A 15 10.58 11.11 10.57
C GLY A 15 9.93 9.74 10.81
N GLY A 16 10.66 8.65 10.49
CA GLY A 16 10.21 7.29 10.76
C GLY A 16 9.48 6.56 9.63
N SER A 17 9.37 7.15 8.44
CA SER A 17 8.89 6.44 7.24
C SER A 17 9.99 6.29 6.19
N ALA A 18 9.97 5.16 5.47
CA ALA A 18 10.86 4.93 4.33
C ALA A 18 10.20 5.45 3.03
N ILE A 19 10.99 6.13 2.19
CA ILE A 19 10.54 6.58 0.85
C ILE A 19 10.54 5.40 -0.12
N VAL A 20 11.48 4.48 0.05
CA VAL A 20 11.64 3.30 -0.80
C VAL A 20 11.52 2.06 0.07
N THR A 21 10.66 1.15 -0.34
CA THR A 21 10.55 -0.18 0.26
C THR A 21 10.99 -1.19 -0.80
N PRO A 22 12.14 -1.85 -0.60
CA PRO A 22 12.60 -2.86 -1.55
C PRO A 22 11.62 -4.04 -1.60
N SER A 23 11.50 -4.68 -2.78
CA SER A 23 10.67 -5.85 -2.92
C SER A 23 11.23 -7.02 -2.11
N GLN A 24 10.35 -7.95 -1.71
CA GLN A 24 10.76 -9.10 -0.92
C GLN A 24 11.86 -9.92 -1.61
N GLU A 25 11.81 -10.02 -2.94
CA GLU A 25 12.77 -10.77 -3.73
C GLU A 25 14.14 -10.11 -3.85
N THR A 26 14.23 -8.79 -3.61
CA THR A 26 15.51 -8.07 -3.61
C THR A 26 16.21 -8.10 -2.27
N VAL A 27 15.52 -8.45 -1.20
CA VAL A 27 16.09 -8.42 0.14
C VAL A 27 16.85 -9.72 0.42
N LYS A 28 18.11 -9.57 0.83
CA LYS A 28 18.94 -10.66 1.31
C LYS A 28 18.85 -10.79 2.82
N GLU A 29 18.95 -9.68 3.52
CA GLU A 29 19.02 -9.64 4.98
C GLU A 29 18.43 -8.33 5.50
N ILE A 30 17.76 -8.40 6.64
CA ILE A 30 17.29 -7.23 7.39
C ILE A 30 17.89 -7.29 8.78
N GLN A 31 18.65 -6.25 9.12
CA GLN A 31 19.21 -6.05 10.44
C GLN A 31 18.42 -4.97 11.17
N ILE A 32 17.95 -5.29 12.38
CA ILE A 32 17.21 -4.36 13.24
C ILE A 32 18.03 -4.12 14.50
N LEU A 33 18.53 -2.90 14.64
CA LEU A 33 19.29 -2.46 15.80
C LEU A 33 18.41 -1.57 16.67
N ALA A 34 17.97 -2.08 17.82
CA ALA A 34 17.00 -1.39 18.67
C ALA A 34 17.62 -0.43 19.69
N SER A 35 18.85 -0.65 20.14
CA SER A 35 19.42 0.15 21.24
C SER A 35 20.94 0.35 21.24
N SER A 36 21.70 -0.38 20.49
CA SER A 36 23.18 -0.32 20.51
C SER A 36 23.72 0.02 19.13
N TYR A 37 23.37 1.19 18.62
CA TYR A 37 23.91 1.68 17.36
C TYR A 37 25.01 2.71 17.58
N SER A 38 25.93 2.82 16.61
CA SER A 38 27.04 3.74 16.67
C SER A 38 26.60 5.20 16.52
N ALA A 39 27.46 6.13 16.89
CA ALA A 39 27.19 7.57 16.74
C ALA A 39 26.92 7.99 15.28
N GLU A 40 27.37 7.21 14.30
CA GLU A 40 27.10 7.41 12.87
C GLU A 40 25.61 7.24 12.54
N ASP A 41 24.90 6.40 13.28
CA ASP A 41 23.49 6.11 13.12
C ASP A 41 22.59 7.00 14.02
N GLY A 42 23.18 7.94 14.76
CA GLY A 42 22.62 8.64 15.91
C GLY A 42 21.49 9.65 15.67
N ARG A 43 20.88 9.68 14.51
CA ARG A 43 19.85 10.66 14.15
C ARG A 43 18.45 10.35 14.69
N ASN A 44 18.25 9.16 15.24
CA ASN A 44 16.95 8.69 15.73
C ASN A 44 17.05 8.06 17.11
N SER A 45 16.07 8.32 17.95
CA SER A 45 15.90 7.68 19.26
C SER A 45 15.24 6.28 19.18
N GLY A 46 14.88 5.82 17.98
CA GLY A 46 14.20 4.55 17.75
C GLY A 46 15.13 3.49 17.16
N ALA A 47 14.55 2.49 16.49
CA ALA A 47 15.30 1.42 15.86
C ALA A 47 15.95 1.85 14.54
N GLN A 48 17.09 1.23 14.23
CA GLN A 48 17.76 1.29 12.93
C GLN A 48 17.42 0.02 12.14
N ILE A 49 16.84 0.18 10.97
CA ILE A 49 16.50 -0.93 10.07
C ILE A 49 17.42 -0.83 8.86
N LYS A 50 18.35 -1.78 8.76
CA LYS A 50 19.32 -1.87 7.66
C LYS A 50 18.91 -3.03 6.77
N THR A 51 18.57 -2.74 5.53
CA THR A 51 18.23 -3.74 4.51
C THR A 51 19.42 -3.91 3.58
N ILE A 52 19.86 -5.15 3.42
CA ILE A 52 20.92 -5.55 2.50
C ILE A 52 20.27 -6.26 1.32
N THR A 53 20.56 -5.80 0.11
CA THR A 53 19.99 -6.38 -1.11
C THR A 53 20.78 -7.61 -1.58
N GLN A 54 20.11 -8.43 -2.40
CA GLN A 54 20.73 -9.59 -3.03
C GLN A 54 21.69 -9.16 -4.15
N ASN A 55 22.75 -9.92 -4.30
CA ASN A 55 23.73 -9.77 -5.37
C ASN A 55 23.75 -11.03 -6.24
N GLY A 56 24.18 -10.88 -7.47
CA GLY A 56 24.50 -12.03 -8.31
C GLY A 56 25.65 -12.84 -7.75
N THR A 57 25.67 -14.12 -8.06
CA THR A 57 26.71 -15.10 -7.64
C THR A 57 27.30 -15.81 -8.86
N ASN A 58 28.28 -16.69 -8.64
CA ASN A 58 28.81 -17.51 -9.72
C ASN A 58 27.84 -18.59 -10.22
N ASP A 59 26.81 -18.90 -9.42
CA ASP A 59 25.79 -19.87 -9.76
C ASP A 59 24.50 -19.13 -10.11
N TRP A 60 23.81 -19.64 -11.11
CA TRP A 60 22.51 -19.10 -11.48
C TRP A 60 21.50 -19.45 -10.42
N HIS A 61 20.76 -18.46 -9.98
CA HIS A 61 19.69 -18.59 -9.00
C HIS A 61 18.56 -17.63 -9.35
N GLY A 62 17.39 -17.95 -8.90
CA GLY A 62 16.22 -17.10 -9.12
C GLY A 62 14.99 -17.68 -8.48
N SER A 63 13.96 -16.87 -8.42
CA SER A 63 12.65 -17.22 -7.90
C SER A 63 11.56 -16.70 -8.83
N LEU A 64 10.43 -17.33 -8.78
CA LEU A 64 9.20 -16.86 -9.42
C LEU A 64 8.06 -17.03 -8.42
N PHE A 65 7.23 -16.00 -8.24
CA PHE A 65 6.09 -16.10 -7.34
C PHE A 65 4.83 -15.45 -7.94
N PHE A 66 3.71 -16.01 -7.52
CA PHE A 66 2.39 -15.46 -7.78
C PHE A 66 1.53 -15.60 -6.53
N ARG A 67 1.04 -14.49 -6.00
CA ARG A 67 0.12 -14.47 -4.86
C ARG A 67 -1.20 -13.87 -5.30
N HIS A 68 -2.26 -14.57 -5.03
CA HIS A 68 -3.61 -14.11 -5.32
C HIS A 68 -4.44 -14.17 -4.04
N THR A 69 -5.04 -13.05 -3.68
CA THR A 69 -5.97 -12.96 -2.57
C THR A 69 -7.33 -12.57 -3.11
N ASP A 70 -8.31 -13.40 -2.87
CA ASP A 70 -9.71 -13.16 -3.25
C ASP A 70 -10.60 -13.30 -2.02
N PRO A 71 -11.60 -12.43 -1.83
CA PRO A 71 -12.56 -12.54 -0.74
C PRO A 71 -13.27 -13.88 -0.67
N GLY A 72 -13.39 -14.57 -1.82
CA GLY A 72 -13.96 -15.91 -1.90
C GLY A 72 -13.23 -16.95 -1.09
N PHE A 73 -11.92 -16.82 -0.93
CA PHE A 73 -11.09 -17.74 -0.15
C PHE A 73 -11.06 -17.42 1.36
N ASN A 74 -11.55 -16.26 1.76
CA ASN A 74 -11.52 -15.84 3.15
C ASN A 74 -12.78 -16.30 3.88
N ALA A 75 -12.61 -16.68 5.15
CA ALA A 75 -13.74 -16.94 6.04
C ALA A 75 -14.55 -15.64 6.25
N LEU A 76 -15.87 -15.79 6.34
CA LEU A 76 -16.75 -14.68 6.75
C LEU A 76 -16.46 -14.30 8.20
N ASN A 77 -16.24 -13.02 8.45
CA ASN A 77 -16.15 -12.53 9.80
C ASN A 77 -17.53 -12.67 10.47
N LYS A 78 -17.62 -13.44 11.55
CA LYS A 78 -18.88 -13.64 12.29
C LYS A 78 -19.33 -12.39 13.07
N MET A 79 -18.41 -11.48 13.34
CA MET A 79 -18.79 -10.21 13.94
C MET A 79 -19.37 -9.29 12.87
N PRO A 80 -20.62 -8.82 13.04
CA PRO A 80 -21.11 -7.73 12.21
C PRO A 80 -20.12 -6.59 12.41
N SER A 81 -19.51 -6.12 11.32
CA SER A 81 -18.69 -4.93 11.43
C SER A 81 -19.62 -3.81 11.88
N MET A 82 -19.47 -3.35 13.09
CA MET A 82 -20.10 -2.13 13.58
C MET A 82 -19.47 -0.93 12.87
N ILE A 83 -19.58 -0.90 11.56
CA ILE A 83 -19.27 0.30 10.83
C ILE A 83 -20.44 1.23 11.09
N HIS A 84 -20.25 2.07 12.12
CA HIS A 84 -21.08 3.25 12.36
C HIS A 84 -22.54 3.03 12.72
N GLY A 85 -22.88 2.07 13.55
CA GLY A 85 -24.20 2.02 14.21
C GLY A 85 -25.42 1.90 13.30
N VAL A 86 -25.23 1.65 12.03
CA VAL A 86 -26.31 1.46 11.07
C VAL A 86 -26.70 -0.01 11.07
N GLY A 87 -27.98 -0.23 11.26
CA GLY A 87 -28.60 -1.54 11.32
C GLY A 87 -28.30 -2.40 10.10
N VAL A 88 -27.88 -3.48 10.42
CA VAL A 88 -27.19 -4.56 9.88
C VAL A 88 -27.85 -5.21 8.69
N GLU A 89 -27.28 -5.01 7.54
CA GLU A 89 -27.15 -6.13 6.61
C GLU A 89 -26.08 -7.07 7.15
N GLY A 90 -26.31 -8.38 7.10
CA GLY A 90 -25.39 -9.39 7.62
C GLY A 90 -23.94 -9.21 7.15
N PRO A 91 -23.00 -9.96 7.69
CA PRO A 91 -21.57 -9.77 7.44
C PRO A 91 -21.29 -9.85 5.95
N LYS A 92 -20.95 -8.71 5.34
CA LYS A 92 -20.50 -8.64 3.94
C LYS A 92 -19.01 -8.88 3.88
N ARG A 93 -18.56 -9.66 2.94
CA ARG A 93 -17.15 -9.78 2.60
C ARG A 93 -16.65 -8.44 2.04
N VAL A 94 -15.51 -7.97 2.53
CA VAL A 94 -14.85 -6.83 1.89
C VAL A 94 -14.33 -7.30 0.54
N GLU A 95 -14.79 -6.68 -0.52
CA GLU A 95 -14.36 -6.98 -1.88
C GLU A 95 -12.98 -6.36 -2.13
N ARG A 96 -11.96 -7.04 -1.68
CA ARG A 96 -10.56 -6.66 -1.91
C ARG A 96 -9.84 -7.82 -2.58
N LYS A 97 -9.48 -7.63 -3.84
CA LYS A 97 -8.70 -8.59 -4.62
C LYS A 97 -7.30 -8.04 -4.79
N ASN A 98 -6.31 -8.82 -4.40
CA ASN A 98 -4.91 -8.47 -4.56
C ASN A 98 -4.21 -9.53 -5.41
N GLN A 99 -3.44 -9.07 -6.38
CA GLN A 99 -2.54 -9.89 -7.16
C GLN A 99 -1.14 -9.33 -7.02
N ASN A 100 -0.23 -10.14 -6.54
CA ASN A 100 1.18 -9.81 -6.45
C ASN A 100 1.96 -10.90 -7.18
N TYR A 101 2.74 -10.51 -8.17
CA TYR A 101 3.51 -11.41 -9.00
C TYR A 101 4.89 -10.82 -9.26
N GLY A 102 5.85 -11.70 -9.39
CA GLY A 102 7.21 -11.25 -9.61
C GLY A 102 8.19 -12.40 -9.66
N GLY A 103 9.43 -12.02 -9.74
CA GLY A 103 10.52 -12.98 -9.71
C GLY A 103 11.87 -12.28 -9.69
N SER A 104 12.87 -13.06 -9.45
CA SER A 104 14.25 -12.62 -9.46
C SER A 104 15.12 -13.59 -10.26
N ILE A 105 16.19 -13.06 -10.81
CA ILE A 105 17.23 -13.85 -11.47
C ILE A 105 18.59 -13.22 -11.18
N GLY A 106 19.52 -14.04 -10.78
CA GLY A 106 20.89 -13.62 -10.53
C GLY A 106 21.88 -14.68 -11.00
N GLY A 107 23.09 -14.25 -11.28
CA GLY A 107 24.13 -15.15 -11.72
C GLY A 107 25.34 -14.43 -12.30
N GLN A 108 26.15 -15.19 -12.99
CA GLN A 108 27.30 -14.67 -13.71
C GLN A 108 26.87 -13.95 -14.99
N LEU A 109 27.43 -12.79 -15.26
CA LEU A 109 27.18 -12.07 -16.50
C LEU A 109 27.97 -12.71 -17.65
N PRO A 110 27.33 -13.26 -18.69
CA PRO A 110 28.08 -13.78 -19.84
C PRO A 110 28.67 -12.63 -20.66
N PHE A 111 29.93 -12.80 -21.10
CA PHE A 111 30.56 -11.89 -22.03
C PHE A 111 30.48 -12.41 -23.44
N PHE A 112 30.22 -11.50 -24.38
CA PHE A 112 30.26 -11.78 -25.81
C PHE A 112 31.67 -11.54 -26.32
N ASN A 113 32.20 -12.51 -27.03
CA ASN A 113 33.46 -12.39 -27.75
C ASN A 113 33.20 -12.05 -29.22
N PHE A 114 33.41 -10.80 -29.57
CA PHE A 114 33.19 -10.32 -30.95
C PHE A 114 34.50 -10.41 -31.79
N GLY A 115 34.95 -11.62 -32.00
CA GLY A 115 35.86 -11.87 -33.13
C GLY A 115 37.35 -11.57 -32.96
N GLU A 116 37.88 -11.26 -31.77
CA GLU A 116 39.32 -11.01 -31.56
C GLU A 116 40.18 -12.23 -31.22
N ASN A 117 39.56 -13.39 -31.02
CA ASN A 117 40.24 -14.66 -30.74
C ASN A 117 39.36 -15.83 -31.14
N ASP A 118 39.95 -16.95 -31.61
CA ASP A 118 39.29 -18.22 -31.91
C ASP A 118 38.56 -18.90 -30.73
N GLY A 119 37.99 -18.12 -29.83
CA GLY A 119 37.27 -18.60 -28.64
C GLY A 119 35.76 -18.65 -28.89
N PRO A 120 35.02 -19.38 -28.03
CA PRO A 120 33.57 -19.45 -28.13
C PRO A 120 32.93 -18.07 -28.04
N MET A 121 31.85 -17.86 -28.80
CA MET A 121 31.11 -16.59 -28.88
C MET A 121 30.62 -16.11 -27.49
N PHE A 122 30.37 -17.03 -26.55
CA PHE A 122 30.00 -16.75 -25.19
C PHE A 122 31.10 -17.20 -24.22
N ARG A 123 31.60 -16.28 -23.43
CA ARG A 123 32.48 -16.54 -22.31
C ARG A 123 31.73 -16.37 -21.00
N SER A 124 31.92 -17.35 -20.12
CA SER A 124 31.39 -17.26 -18.75
C SER A 124 32.07 -16.11 -17.98
N GLY A 125 31.27 -15.28 -17.34
CA GLY A 125 31.76 -14.24 -16.43
C GLY A 125 32.13 -14.73 -15.05
N LYS A 126 32.25 -16.04 -14.85
CA LYS A 126 32.53 -16.67 -13.54
C LYS A 126 33.74 -16.07 -12.87
N GLY A 127 33.56 -15.56 -11.64
CA GLY A 127 34.61 -14.92 -10.87
C GLY A 127 35.00 -13.49 -11.32
N ARG A 128 34.31 -12.88 -12.29
CA ARG A 128 34.62 -11.56 -12.83
C ARG A 128 33.47 -10.58 -12.76
N SER A 129 32.27 -11.01 -13.15
CA SER A 129 31.10 -10.13 -13.11
C SER A 129 29.82 -10.92 -12.87
N TRP A 130 28.95 -10.30 -12.13
CA TRP A 130 27.67 -10.86 -11.72
C TRP A 130 26.59 -9.82 -11.94
N PHE A 131 25.37 -10.31 -12.08
CA PHE A 131 24.19 -9.47 -12.14
C PHE A 131 23.09 -10.04 -11.23
N PHE A 132 22.21 -9.18 -10.81
CA PHE A 132 20.97 -9.53 -10.15
C PHE A 132 19.86 -8.63 -10.68
N PHE A 133 18.76 -9.21 -11.02
CA PHE A 133 17.56 -8.50 -11.46
C PHE A 133 16.35 -9.06 -10.73
N ALA A 134 15.49 -8.18 -10.24
CA ALA A 134 14.20 -8.55 -9.66
C ALA A 134 13.10 -7.63 -10.16
N TYR A 135 11.92 -8.20 -10.32
CA TYR A 135 10.73 -7.48 -10.72
C TYR A 135 9.55 -7.91 -9.85
N GLU A 136 8.75 -6.95 -9.41
CA GLU A 136 7.51 -7.20 -8.68
C GLU A 136 6.41 -6.29 -9.23
N GLY A 137 5.27 -6.90 -9.56
CA GLY A 137 4.05 -6.22 -9.98
C GLY A 137 2.95 -6.42 -8.95
N PHE A 138 2.25 -5.34 -8.63
CA PHE A 138 1.15 -5.36 -7.68
C PHE A 138 -0.11 -4.79 -8.34
N LYS A 139 -1.21 -5.52 -8.25
CA LYS A 139 -2.52 -5.07 -8.67
C LYS A 139 -3.50 -5.25 -7.53
N GLU A 140 -4.17 -4.17 -7.16
CA GLU A 140 -5.20 -4.16 -6.14
C GLU A 140 -6.50 -3.62 -6.71
N ASP A 141 -7.54 -4.42 -6.60
CA ASP A 141 -8.91 -4.02 -6.89
C ASP A 141 -9.66 -4.03 -5.55
N THR A 142 -10.00 -2.85 -5.07
CA THR A 142 -10.70 -2.71 -3.78
C THR A 142 -12.02 -1.99 -4.00
N ASN A 143 -13.10 -2.64 -3.64
CA ASN A 143 -14.42 -2.04 -3.58
C ASN A 143 -14.87 -1.99 -2.12
N VAL A 144 -14.45 -0.95 -1.43
CA VAL A 144 -14.88 -0.70 -0.05
C VAL A 144 -16.00 0.31 -0.10
N PRO A 145 -17.23 -0.06 0.31
CA PRO A 145 -18.31 0.91 0.41
C PRO A 145 -17.92 1.96 1.45
N TYR A 146 -17.83 3.19 1.02
CA TYR A 146 -17.59 4.32 1.90
C TYR A 146 -18.92 4.90 2.33
N TYR A 147 -19.18 4.91 3.62
CA TYR A 147 -20.36 5.52 4.20
C TYR A 147 -19.97 6.88 4.77
N SER A 148 -20.68 7.91 4.35
CA SER A 148 -20.51 9.25 4.86
C SER A 148 -21.84 9.77 5.39
N TRP A 149 -21.81 10.47 6.49
CA TRP A 149 -22.96 11.21 6.98
C TRP A 149 -23.10 12.47 6.16
N ILE A 150 -24.28 12.68 5.65
CA ILE A 150 -24.60 13.86 4.86
C ILE A 150 -25.91 14.44 5.35
N GLU A 151 -26.11 15.71 5.12
CA GLU A 151 -27.33 16.41 5.47
C GLU A 151 -28.50 15.87 4.66
N THR A 152 -29.63 15.65 5.35
CA THR A 152 -30.85 15.23 4.67
C THR A 152 -31.44 16.37 3.84
N PRO A 153 -32.23 16.09 2.79
CA PRO A 153 -32.90 17.12 2.01
C PRO A 153 -33.78 18.04 2.86
N GLU A 154 -34.44 17.49 3.88
CA GLU A 154 -35.29 18.24 4.81
C GLU A 154 -34.46 19.23 5.62
N TYR A 155 -33.30 18.80 6.15
CA TYR A 155 -32.40 19.67 6.88
C TYR A 155 -31.84 20.80 6.00
N ARG A 156 -31.49 20.49 4.75
CA ARG A 156 -31.04 21.50 3.78
C ARG A 156 -32.11 22.55 3.52
N ASN A 157 -33.34 22.10 3.28
CA ASN A 157 -34.49 23.00 3.09
C ASN A 157 -34.73 23.88 4.33
N LEU A 158 -34.65 23.29 5.52
CA LEU A 158 -34.82 24.02 6.77
C LEU A 158 -33.77 25.12 6.95
N ILE A 159 -32.51 24.84 6.64
CA ILE A 159 -31.42 25.83 6.68
C ILE A 159 -31.65 26.94 5.65
N GLN A 160 -32.09 26.59 4.45
CA GLN A 160 -32.37 27.58 3.41
C GLN A 160 -33.53 28.52 3.80
N MET A 161 -34.56 28.01 4.50
CA MET A 161 -35.69 28.80 4.97
C MET A 161 -35.33 29.67 6.20
N GLN A 162 -34.65 29.09 7.17
CA GLN A 162 -34.39 29.76 8.45
C GLN A 162 -33.15 30.65 8.44
N ARG A 163 -32.20 30.35 7.58
CA ARG A 163 -30.91 31.06 7.49
C ARG A 163 -30.60 31.58 6.09
N ALA A 164 -31.63 31.97 5.36
CA ALA A 164 -31.48 32.60 4.05
C ALA A 164 -30.46 33.75 4.10
N GLY A 165 -29.60 33.81 3.11
CA GLY A 165 -28.56 34.87 3.03
C GLY A 165 -27.26 34.58 3.81
N THR A 166 -27.16 33.45 4.52
CA THR A 166 -25.89 33.02 5.14
C THR A 166 -25.02 32.23 4.19
N ALA A 167 -23.70 32.23 4.43
CA ALA A 167 -22.76 31.39 3.66
C ALA A 167 -23.12 29.89 3.70
N VAL A 168 -23.64 29.42 4.82
CA VAL A 168 -24.07 28.02 4.97
C VAL A 168 -25.24 27.70 4.05
N ALA A 169 -26.24 28.60 3.98
CA ALA A 169 -27.38 28.41 3.06
C ALA A 169 -26.94 28.44 1.59
N ALA A 170 -25.99 29.31 1.24
CA ALA A 170 -25.42 29.35 -0.10
C ALA A 170 -24.69 28.07 -0.48
N ILE A 171 -23.86 27.53 0.42
CA ILE A 171 -23.12 26.27 0.20
C ILE A 171 -24.08 25.11 0.05
N LEU A 172 -25.05 24.95 0.96
CA LEU A 172 -26.00 23.85 0.93
C LEU A 172 -27.02 23.97 -0.22
N GLY A 173 -27.23 25.18 -0.75
CA GLY A 173 -28.08 25.46 -1.90
C GLY A 173 -27.40 25.29 -3.26
N ALA A 174 -26.08 25.13 -3.29
CA ALA A 174 -25.35 24.94 -4.53
C ALA A 174 -25.72 23.59 -5.18
N PRO A 175 -26.00 23.56 -6.49
CA PRO A 175 -26.45 22.35 -7.18
C PRO A 175 -25.43 21.21 -7.10
N ASP A 176 -24.14 21.53 -7.06
CA ASP A 176 -23.05 20.54 -6.94
C ASP A 176 -22.77 20.06 -5.51
N ALA A 177 -23.34 20.72 -4.50
CA ALA A 177 -23.26 20.29 -3.11
C ALA A 177 -24.29 19.22 -2.75
N ALA A 178 -25.23 18.92 -3.64
CA ALA A 178 -26.19 17.84 -3.43
C ALA A 178 -25.55 16.48 -3.73
N PRO A 179 -25.67 15.47 -2.84
CA PRO A 179 -25.13 14.15 -3.11
C PRO A 179 -25.82 13.53 -4.32
N ARG A 180 -25.03 12.96 -5.22
CA ARG A 180 -25.56 12.39 -6.49
C ARG A 180 -26.27 11.06 -6.30
N THR A 181 -25.98 10.35 -5.22
CA THR A 181 -26.63 9.08 -4.86
C THR A 181 -26.95 9.11 -3.38
N LEU A 182 -28.24 9.10 -3.06
CA LEU A 182 -28.75 8.94 -1.71
C LEU A 182 -29.34 7.55 -1.58
N GLN A 183 -28.62 6.64 -0.96
CA GLN A 183 -29.21 5.46 -0.38
C GLN A 183 -29.44 5.79 1.11
N LEU A 184 -30.69 6.03 1.48
CA LEU A 184 -31.06 6.21 2.88
C LEU A 184 -30.94 4.86 3.59
N LEU A 185 -29.82 4.66 4.26
CA LEU A 185 -29.64 3.56 5.20
C LEU A 185 -30.43 3.91 6.46
N ALA A 186 -31.66 3.42 6.53
CA ALA A 186 -32.60 3.49 7.66
C ALA A 186 -32.32 4.63 8.69
N PRO A 187 -32.97 5.79 8.59
CA PRO A 187 -32.75 6.87 9.52
C PRO A 187 -33.13 6.40 10.94
N ARG A 188 -32.17 6.34 11.83
CA ARG A 188 -32.46 6.21 13.25
C ARG A 188 -32.93 7.58 13.74
N LEU A 189 -34.22 7.75 13.80
CA LEU A 189 -34.82 8.86 14.49
C LEU A 189 -34.84 8.53 15.99
N ASN A 190 -34.26 9.40 16.82
CA ASN A 190 -34.47 9.30 18.26
C ASN A 190 -35.95 9.65 18.61
N ALA A 191 -36.33 9.48 19.88
CA ALA A 191 -37.69 9.74 20.35
C ALA A 191 -38.20 11.18 20.09
N GLN A 192 -37.31 12.11 19.72
CA GLN A 192 -37.64 13.50 19.36
C GLN A 192 -37.58 13.76 17.86
N ASN A 193 -37.63 12.73 17.00
CA ASN A 193 -37.48 12.86 15.55
C ASN A 193 -36.19 13.52 15.09
N ARG A 194 -35.13 13.42 15.86
CA ARG A 194 -33.80 13.86 15.47
C ARG A 194 -33.00 12.69 14.93
N ILE A 195 -32.30 12.93 13.85
CA ILE A 195 -31.34 11.96 13.32
C ILE A 195 -30.15 11.92 14.29
N ALA A 196 -29.91 10.75 14.89
CA ALA A 196 -28.82 10.53 15.83
C ALA A 196 -27.54 10.18 15.10
#